data_d038dbce83b3333322f2ca4597394b90
#
_entry.id   d038dbce83b3333322f2ca4597394b90
#
_cell.length_a   1.000
_cell.length_b   1.000
_cell.length_c   1.000
_cell.angle_alpha   90.00
_cell.angle_beta   90.00
_cell.angle_gamma   90.00
#
_symmetry.space_group_name_H-M   'P 1'
#
loop_
_entity.id
_entity.type
_entity.pdbx_description
1 polymer ?
#
loop_
_entity_poly.entity_id
_entity_poly.type
_entity_poly.pdbx_seq_one_letter_code
_entity_poly.pdbx_strand_id
1 'polypeptide(L)'
;CVAGRSELLLDDGAYIYLKENDFAVSEQTAQDGYIFPTRLYQGIKIYFDIEQLSQNAQELMSAFELDFTLLRENYCRRQKTYINEADSTLTAIFRKLWALSEQPSLFYLRIYTLELIYELLHTEPRPSKTCGFYTELQVGIAKKAEQILTADLRKHIPVRLLAEKFSVGETSLKNYFRGVYGQNISTYLREVRMKAAAEFLANTSRPI
;
A
#
# COMPACT_ATOMS: atom_id res chain seq x y z
N CYS A 1 2.94 -4.50 -2.85
CA CYS A 1 3.83 -3.53 -2.23
C CYS A 1 5.17 -4.19 -1.90
N VAL A 2 6.28 -3.57 -2.31
CA VAL A 2 7.65 -4.09 -2.08
C VAL A 2 8.25 -3.44 -0.83
N ALA A 3 8.03 -2.13 -0.66
CA ALA A 3 8.47 -1.41 0.53
C ALA A 3 7.58 -0.20 0.81
N GLY A 4 7.52 0.22 2.07
CA GLY A 4 6.75 1.36 2.50
C GLY A 4 5.26 1.09 2.69
N ARG A 5 4.43 2.12 2.53
CA ARG A 5 2.96 2.02 2.65
C ARG A 5 2.27 2.88 1.61
N SER A 6 1.21 2.34 1.03
CA SER A 6 0.29 3.08 0.17
C SER A 6 -1.07 3.18 0.81
N GLU A 7 -1.63 4.39 0.82
CA GLU A 7 -3.01 4.64 1.23
C GLU A 7 -3.94 4.40 0.04
N LEU A 8 -5.00 3.65 0.25
CA LEU A 8 -6.08 3.45 -0.70
C LEU A 8 -7.37 3.97 -0.08
N LEU A 9 -8.06 4.84 -0.81
CA LEU A 9 -9.42 5.27 -0.48
C LEU A 9 -10.40 4.32 -1.19
N LEU A 10 -11.31 3.75 -0.43
CA LEU A 10 -12.37 2.88 -0.95
C LEU A 10 -13.63 3.69 -1.28
N ASP A 11 -14.51 3.12 -2.09
CA ASP A 11 -15.75 3.78 -2.53
C ASP A 11 -16.70 4.15 -1.39
N ASP A 12 -16.64 3.42 -0.27
CA ASP A 12 -17.43 3.68 0.94
C ASP A 12 -16.84 4.80 1.81
N GLY A 13 -15.75 5.43 1.36
CA GLY A 13 -15.03 6.46 2.09
C GLY A 13 -14.09 5.94 3.17
N ALA A 14 -13.91 4.63 3.28
CA ALA A 14 -12.94 4.04 4.18
C ALA A 14 -11.53 4.07 3.58
N TYR A 15 -10.53 4.14 4.45
CA TYR A 15 -9.12 4.09 4.07
C TYR A 15 -8.52 2.76 4.46
N ILE A 16 -7.71 2.20 3.59
CA ILE A 16 -6.91 1.03 3.86
C ILE A 16 -5.46 1.27 3.44
N TYR A 17 -4.54 0.57 4.09
CA TYR A 17 -3.11 0.74 3.85
C TYR A 17 -2.49 -0.57 3.40
N LEU A 18 -1.94 -0.58 2.19
CA LEU A 18 -1.07 -1.67 1.74
C LEU A 18 0.29 -1.54 2.43
N LYS A 19 0.72 -2.63 3.05
CA LYS A 19 2.05 -2.78 3.64
C LYS A 19 2.93 -3.69 2.76
N GLU A 20 4.16 -3.84 3.14
CA GLU A 20 5.09 -4.79 2.51
C GLU A 20 4.48 -6.19 2.40
N ASN A 21 4.67 -6.84 1.26
CA ASN A 21 4.10 -8.11 0.84
C ASN A 21 2.56 -8.15 0.67
N ASP A 22 1.85 -7.04 0.87
CA ASP A 22 0.43 -7.00 0.52
C ASP A 22 0.26 -6.78 -0.99
N PHE A 23 -0.80 -7.40 -1.55
CA PHE A 23 -1.31 -7.11 -2.87
C PHE A 23 -2.80 -6.75 -2.81
N ALA A 24 -3.26 -6.06 -3.83
CA ALA A 24 -4.66 -5.73 -4.01
C ALA A 24 -5.11 -6.06 -5.42
N VAL A 25 -6.34 -6.53 -5.56
CA VAL A 25 -7.07 -6.64 -6.82
C VAL A 25 -8.28 -5.73 -6.72
N SER A 26 -8.46 -4.83 -7.68
CA SER A 26 -9.52 -3.82 -7.63
C SER A 26 -10.10 -3.56 -9.02
N GLU A 27 -11.40 -3.35 -9.07
CA GLU A 27 -12.10 -2.84 -10.27
C GLU A 27 -11.97 -1.31 -10.42
N GLN A 28 -11.50 -0.63 -9.39
CA GLN A 28 -11.41 0.83 -9.43
C GLN A 28 -10.34 1.30 -10.40
N THR A 29 -10.73 2.22 -11.28
CA THR A 29 -9.78 3.07 -11.98
C THR A 29 -8.96 3.86 -10.96
N ALA A 30 -7.68 4.04 -11.25
CA ALA A 30 -6.81 4.83 -10.38
C ALA A 30 -7.43 6.21 -10.14
N GLN A 31 -7.82 6.48 -8.90
CA GLN A 31 -8.05 7.85 -8.51
C GLN A 31 -6.70 8.57 -8.48
N ASP A 32 -6.63 9.73 -9.10
CA ASP A 32 -5.46 10.59 -9.06
C ASP A 32 -5.14 10.96 -7.61
N GLY A 33 -3.93 10.67 -7.19
CA GLY A 33 -3.43 11.08 -5.89
C GLY A 33 -3.15 9.94 -4.90
N TYR A 34 -2.03 9.24 -5.12
CA TYR A 34 -1.54 8.31 -4.09
C TYR A 34 -0.92 9.08 -2.93
N ILE A 35 -1.36 8.74 -1.72
CA ILE A 35 -0.73 9.24 -0.50
C ILE A 35 0.16 8.14 0.07
N PHE A 36 1.41 8.51 0.33
CA PHE A 36 2.41 7.63 0.95
C PHE A 36 2.73 8.16 2.34
N PRO A 37 2.05 7.66 3.38
CA PRO A 37 2.19 8.20 4.73
C PRO A 37 3.63 8.16 5.27
N THR A 38 4.41 7.17 4.83
CA THR A 38 5.82 7.01 5.21
C THR A 38 6.78 7.77 4.30
N ARG A 39 6.28 8.56 3.34
CA ARG A 39 7.05 9.23 2.28
C ARG A 39 7.90 8.27 1.44
N LEU A 40 7.68 6.98 1.59
CA LEU A 40 8.32 5.92 0.83
C LEU A 40 7.25 4.91 0.41
N TYR A 41 7.22 4.62 -0.87
CA TYR A 41 6.46 3.50 -1.42
C TYR A 41 7.19 2.95 -2.63
N GLN A 42 7.35 1.66 -2.66
CA GLN A 42 7.82 0.90 -3.81
C GLN A 42 6.85 -0.24 -4.07
N GLY A 43 6.39 -0.36 -5.30
CA GLY A 43 5.43 -1.37 -5.67
C GLY A 43 5.22 -1.45 -7.16
N ILE A 44 4.52 -2.51 -7.58
CA ILE A 44 4.13 -2.72 -8.97
C ILE A 44 2.63 -2.47 -9.04
N LYS A 45 2.21 -1.78 -10.07
CA LYS A 45 0.81 -1.59 -10.41
C LYS A 45 0.58 -1.99 -11.85
N ILE A 46 -0.36 -2.88 -12.07
CA ILE A 46 -0.71 -3.38 -13.39
C ILE A 46 -2.17 -3.02 -13.63
N TYR A 47 -2.43 -2.36 -14.73
CA TYR A 47 -3.78 -2.01 -15.17
C TYR A 47 -4.15 -2.86 -16.37
N PHE A 48 -5.34 -3.42 -16.33
CA PHE A 48 -5.94 -4.12 -17.46
C PHE A 48 -7.15 -3.32 -17.93
N ASP A 49 -7.07 -2.78 -19.13
CA ASP A 49 -8.23 -2.23 -19.82
C ASP A 49 -8.91 -3.36 -20.61
N ILE A 50 -9.90 -3.97 -19.95
CA ILE A 50 -10.56 -5.17 -20.49
C ILE A 50 -11.43 -4.81 -21.70
N GLU A 51 -11.96 -3.58 -21.76
CA GLU A 51 -12.82 -3.13 -22.85
C GLU A 51 -12.03 -2.81 -24.11
N GLN A 52 -10.73 -2.48 -23.97
CA GLN A 52 -9.85 -2.13 -25.09
C GLN A 52 -8.85 -3.23 -25.46
N LEU A 53 -9.09 -4.46 -25.05
CA LEU A 53 -8.24 -5.58 -25.45
C LEU A 53 -8.32 -5.80 -26.96
N SER A 54 -7.17 -5.81 -27.62
CA SER A 54 -7.08 -6.17 -29.03
C SER A 54 -7.56 -7.60 -29.28
N GLN A 55 -8.03 -7.90 -30.49
CA GLN A 55 -8.47 -9.24 -30.87
C GLN A 55 -7.39 -10.30 -30.58
N ASN A 56 -6.14 -10.03 -30.94
CA ASN A 56 -5.02 -10.93 -30.63
C ASN A 56 -4.82 -11.17 -29.12
N ALA A 57 -5.07 -10.15 -28.30
CA ALA A 57 -4.99 -10.31 -26.85
C ALA A 57 -6.15 -11.16 -26.33
N GLN A 58 -7.36 -10.99 -26.84
CA GLN A 58 -8.53 -11.81 -26.49
C GLN A 58 -8.32 -13.27 -26.87
N GLU A 59 -7.80 -13.53 -28.09
CA GLU A 59 -7.46 -14.88 -28.55
C GLU A 59 -6.39 -15.53 -27.67
N LEU A 60 -5.36 -14.78 -27.29
CA LEU A 60 -4.31 -15.24 -26.37
C LEU A 60 -4.90 -15.58 -24.99
N MET A 61 -5.73 -14.71 -24.43
CA MET A 61 -6.39 -14.97 -23.14
C MET A 61 -7.25 -16.23 -23.21
N SER A 62 -8.03 -16.38 -24.28
CA SER A 62 -8.85 -17.57 -24.49
C SER A 62 -8.02 -18.85 -24.63
N ALA A 63 -6.90 -18.77 -25.35
CA ALA A 63 -5.99 -19.93 -25.55
C ALA A 63 -5.34 -20.40 -24.22
N PHE A 64 -5.18 -19.52 -23.26
CA PHE A 64 -4.65 -19.82 -21.94
C PHE A 64 -5.74 -19.93 -20.85
N GLU A 65 -7.03 -19.95 -21.24
CA GLU A 65 -8.18 -20.04 -20.34
C GLU A 65 -8.19 -18.94 -19.27
N LEU A 66 -7.71 -17.75 -19.63
CA LEU A 66 -7.62 -16.61 -18.72
C LEU A 66 -8.90 -15.77 -18.81
N ASP A 67 -9.81 -15.96 -17.87
CA ASP A 67 -11.08 -15.26 -17.79
C ASP A 67 -11.07 -14.14 -16.75
N PHE A 68 -11.07 -12.89 -17.21
CA PHE A 68 -11.14 -11.72 -16.34
C PHE A 68 -12.48 -11.59 -15.61
N THR A 69 -13.57 -12.15 -16.16
CA THR A 69 -14.86 -12.17 -15.48
C THR A 69 -14.76 -13.04 -14.24
N LEU A 70 -14.15 -14.21 -14.36
CA LEU A 70 -13.89 -15.09 -13.23
C LEU A 70 -12.93 -14.45 -12.21
N LEU A 71 -11.88 -13.77 -12.68
CA LEU A 71 -10.98 -13.03 -11.79
C LEU A 71 -11.73 -11.99 -10.95
N ARG A 72 -12.61 -11.22 -11.58
CA ARG A 72 -13.47 -10.23 -10.94
C ARG A 72 -14.42 -10.89 -9.94
N GLU A 73 -15.05 -11.98 -10.30
CA GLU A 73 -15.95 -12.72 -9.41
C GLU A 73 -15.20 -13.28 -8.18
N ASN A 74 -14.02 -13.82 -8.37
CA ASN A 74 -13.21 -14.38 -7.29
C ASN A 74 -12.75 -13.32 -6.28
N TYR A 75 -12.32 -12.17 -6.75
CA TYR A 75 -11.66 -11.17 -5.91
C TYR A 75 -12.52 -9.94 -5.59
N CYS A 76 -13.43 -9.53 -6.49
CA CYS A 76 -14.16 -8.28 -6.36
C CYS A 76 -15.67 -8.45 -6.10
N ARG A 77 -16.20 -9.67 -6.04
CA ARG A 77 -17.64 -9.93 -5.87
C ARG A 77 -18.26 -9.34 -4.61
N ARG A 78 -17.53 -9.38 -3.49
CA ARG A 78 -18.03 -8.91 -2.18
C ARG A 78 -17.62 -7.48 -1.86
N GLN A 79 -16.50 -7.06 -2.37
CA GLN A 79 -15.90 -5.74 -2.16
C GLN A 79 -15.20 -5.36 -3.45
N LYS A 80 -15.32 -4.11 -3.89
CA LYS A 80 -14.65 -3.64 -5.12
C LYS A 80 -13.11 -3.72 -5.07
N THR A 81 -12.56 -3.89 -3.89
CA THR A 81 -11.12 -4.04 -3.67
C THR A 81 -10.85 -5.19 -2.71
N TYR A 82 -10.15 -6.20 -3.20
CA TYR A 82 -9.61 -7.31 -2.41
C TYR A 82 -8.19 -6.98 -1.98
N ILE A 83 -7.84 -7.28 -0.73
CA ILE A 83 -6.48 -7.09 -0.20
C ILE A 83 -6.08 -8.30 0.62
N ASN A 84 -4.89 -8.81 0.35
CA ASN A 84 -4.29 -9.86 1.16
C ASN A 84 -2.76 -9.83 1.08
N GLU A 85 -2.12 -10.65 1.89
CA GLU A 85 -0.69 -10.91 1.82
C GLU A 85 -0.40 -11.93 0.74
N ALA A 86 0.59 -11.65 -0.10
CA ALA A 86 1.05 -12.59 -1.12
C ALA A 86 1.64 -13.84 -0.47
N ASP A 87 1.26 -15.00 -0.98
CA ASP A 87 1.93 -16.25 -0.65
C ASP A 87 3.30 -16.38 -1.35
N SER A 88 3.95 -17.52 -1.20
CA SER A 88 5.27 -17.76 -1.79
C SER A 88 5.29 -17.66 -3.31
N THR A 89 4.24 -18.17 -3.98
CA THR A 89 4.12 -18.18 -5.44
C THR A 89 3.92 -16.77 -5.98
N LEU A 90 2.93 -16.05 -5.48
CA LEU A 90 2.70 -14.65 -5.85
C LEU A 90 3.91 -13.76 -5.53
N THR A 91 4.57 -13.99 -4.39
CA THR A 91 5.79 -13.27 -4.02
C THR A 91 6.91 -13.52 -5.04
N ALA A 92 7.08 -14.75 -5.53
CA ALA A 92 8.07 -15.05 -6.55
C ALA A 92 7.77 -14.35 -7.88
N ILE A 93 6.50 -14.33 -8.30
CA ILE A 93 6.07 -13.61 -9.52
C ILE A 93 6.30 -12.10 -9.38
N PHE A 94 5.93 -11.52 -8.23
CA PHE A 94 6.16 -10.09 -7.99
C PHE A 94 7.65 -9.73 -7.99
N ARG A 95 8.53 -10.60 -7.50
CA ARG A 95 9.99 -10.39 -7.60
C ARG A 95 10.49 -10.40 -9.04
N LYS A 96 9.98 -11.32 -9.88
CA LYS A 96 10.31 -11.35 -11.32
C LYS A 96 9.87 -10.05 -12.00
N LEU A 97 8.64 -9.61 -11.76
CA LEU A 97 8.11 -8.35 -12.29
C LEU A 97 8.91 -7.14 -11.79
N TRP A 98 9.30 -7.13 -10.51
CA TRP A 98 10.10 -6.05 -9.93
C TRP A 98 11.49 -5.96 -10.58
N ALA A 99 12.13 -7.09 -10.85
CA ALA A 99 13.44 -7.11 -11.51
C ALA A 99 13.42 -6.46 -12.91
N LEU A 100 12.27 -6.43 -13.59
CA LEU A 100 12.12 -5.72 -14.86
C LEU A 100 12.19 -4.19 -14.75
N SER A 101 12.11 -3.63 -13.55
CA SER A 101 12.36 -2.18 -13.34
C SER A 101 13.82 -1.80 -13.58
N GLU A 102 14.75 -2.73 -13.35
CA GLU A 102 16.18 -2.55 -13.56
C GLU A 102 16.61 -2.96 -14.99
N GLN A 103 16.00 -4.03 -15.50
CA GLN A 103 16.27 -4.56 -16.85
C GLN A 103 14.97 -4.75 -17.62
N PRO A 104 14.41 -3.70 -18.26
CA PRO A 104 13.13 -3.75 -18.93
C PRO A 104 13.14 -4.74 -20.11
N SER A 105 12.17 -5.66 -20.13
CA SER A 105 11.93 -6.57 -21.22
C SER A 105 10.44 -6.76 -21.44
N LEU A 106 9.93 -6.29 -22.57
CA LEU A 106 8.51 -6.43 -22.92
C LEU A 106 8.08 -7.90 -23.03
N PHE A 107 8.99 -8.77 -23.50
CA PHE A 107 8.75 -10.21 -23.60
C PHE A 107 8.50 -10.82 -22.21
N TYR A 108 9.41 -10.59 -21.24
CA TYR A 108 9.26 -11.11 -19.90
C TYR A 108 8.11 -10.43 -19.13
N LEU A 109 7.86 -9.15 -19.38
CA LEU A 109 6.70 -8.47 -18.80
C LEU A 109 5.40 -9.19 -19.17
N ARG A 110 5.22 -9.53 -20.46
CA ARG A 110 4.06 -10.28 -20.94
C ARG A 110 3.94 -11.65 -20.28
N ILE A 111 5.03 -12.41 -20.23
CA ILE A 111 5.04 -13.76 -19.64
C ILE A 111 4.69 -13.70 -18.15
N TYR A 112 5.36 -12.84 -17.39
CA TYR A 112 5.12 -12.75 -15.94
C TYR A 112 3.74 -12.17 -15.62
N THR A 113 3.18 -11.35 -16.48
CA THR A 113 1.80 -10.88 -16.35
C THR A 113 0.80 -12.01 -16.60
N LEU A 114 1.01 -12.85 -17.61
CA LEU A 114 0.18 -14.03 -17.86
C LEU A 114 0.29 -15.04 -16.71
N GLU A 115 1.50 -15.30 -16.22
CA GLU A 115 1.75 -16.15 -15.04
C GLU A 115 1.00 -15.61 -13.80
N LEU A 116 1.01 -14.30 -13.59
CA LEU A 116 0.28 -13.66 -12.50
C LEU A 116 -1.23 -13.86 -12.62
N ILE A 117 -1.81 -13.63 -13.80
CA ILE A 117 -3.25 -13.77 -14.02
C ILE A 117 -3.65 -15.24 -13.84
N TYR A 118 -2.87 -16.16 -14.43
CA TYR A 118 -3.09 -17.60 -14.29
C TYR A 118 -3.11 -18.01 -12.83
N GLU A 119 -2.12 -17.61 -12.06
CA GLU A 119 -2.01 -17.95 -10.63
C GLU A 119 -3.18 -17.37 -9.81
N LEU A 120 -3.57 -16.13 -10.07
CA LEU A 120 -4.73 -15.52 -9.43
C LEU A 120 -6.05 -16.23 -9.76
N LEU A 121 -6.19 -16.77 -10.98
CA LEU A 121 -7.40 -17.51 -11.37
C LEU A 121 -7.48 -18.91 -10.74
N HIS A 122 -6.34 -19.57 -10.53
CA HIS A 122 -6.26 -20.95 -10.05
C HIS A 122 -6.01 -21.06 -8.54
N THR A 123 -5.75 -19.93 -7.87
CA THR A 123 -5.63 -19.87 -6.41
C THR A 123 -6.97 -19.47 -5.79
N GLU A 124 -7.47 -20.26 -4.86
CA GLU A 124 -8.67 -19.91 -4.12
C GLU A 124 -8.37 -18.68 -3.23
N PRO A 125 -9.10 -17.55 -3.42
CA PRO A 125 -8.81 -16.36 -2.64
C PRO A 125 -9.16 -16.57 -1.16
N ARG A 126 -8.18 -16.36 -0.30
CA ARG A 126 -8.41 -16.32 1.14
C ARG A 126 -9.36 -15.16 1.50
N PRO A 127 -10.07 -15.20 2.63
CA PRO A 127 -10.86 -14.04 3.05
C PRO A 127 -10.02 -12.76 3.02
N SER A 128 -10.54 -11.72 2.38
CA SER A 128 -9.84 -10.42 2.33
C SER A 128 -9.51 -9.96 3.75
N LYS A 129 -8.34 -9.36 3.92
CA LYS A 129 -7.97 -8.77 5.22
C LYS A 129 -9.00 -7.72 5.60
N THR A 130 -9.73 -7.98 6.67
CA THR A 130 -10.68 -7.01 7.26
C THR A 130 -10.00 -6.06 8.24
N CYS A 131 -8.74 -6.29 8.56
CA CYS A 131 -8.00 -5.48 9.52
C CYS A 131 -7.49 -4.19 8.88
N GLY A 132 -7.98 -3.06 9.39
CA GLY A 132 -7.39 -1.76 9.08
C GLY A 132 -8.18 -0.86 8.15
N PHE A 133 -9.52 -1.00 8.11
CA PHE A 133 -10.37 0.05 7.59
C PHE A 133 -10.41 1.21 8.57
N TYR A 134 -10.04 2.37 8.09
CA TYR A 134 -10.03 3.61 8.89
C TYR A 134 -10.99 4.61 8.26
N THR A 135 -11.75 5.29 9.10
CA THR A 135 -12.58 6.42 8.66
C THR A 135 -11.70 7.63 8.36
N GLU A 136 -12.21 8.56 7.55
CA GLU A 136 -11.54 9.84 7.29
C GLU A 136 -11.16 10.58 8.58
N LEU A 137 -12.04 10.57 9.59
CA LEU A 137 -11.75 11.16 10.89
C LEU A 137 -10.53 10.52 11.57
N GLN A 138 -10.46 9.19 11.59
CA GLN A 138 -9.36 8.46 12.22
C GLN A 138 -8.01 8.72 11.51
N VAL A 139 -8.04 8.72 10.18
CA VAL A 139 -6.88 9.08 9.34
C VAL A 139 -6.50 10.54 9.57
N GLY A 140 -7.46 11.46 9.59
CA GLY A 140 -7.23 12.87 9.86
C GLY A 140 -6.58 13.12 11.23
N ILE A 141 -7.02 12.42 12.27
CA ILE A 141 -6.41 12.47 13.61
C ILE A 141 -4.96 12.01 13.56
N ALA A 142 -4.67 10.87 12.92
CA ALA A 142 -3.31 10.35 12.82
C ALA A 142 -2.38 11.29 12.05
N LYS A 143 -2.83 11.86 10.92
CA LYS A 143 -2.06 12.81 10.11
C LYS A 143 -1.80 14.12 10.86
N LYS A 144 -2.81 14.67 11.55
CA LYS A 144 -2.65 15.87 12.38
C LYS A 144 -1.72 15.62 13.58
N ALA A 145 -1.80 14.44 14.20
CA ALA A 145 -0.88 14.07 15.27
C ALA A 145 0.57 14.03 14.79
N GLU A 146 0.82 13.45 13.61
CA GLU A 146 2.15 13.44 12.98
C GLU A 146 2.67 14.86 12.74
N GLN A 147 1.87 15.72 12.14
CA GLN A 147 2.24 17.13 11.90
C GLN A 147 2.64 17.85 13.19
N ILE A 148 1.89 17.68 14.28
CA ILE A 148 2.22 18.30 15.57
C ILE A 148 3.52 17.73 16.13
N LEU A 149 3.72 16.41 16.04
CA LEU A 149 4.90 15.73 16.58
C LEU A 149 6.18 16.05 15.81
N THR A 150 6.07 16.34 14.51
CA THR A 150 7.22 16.64 13.64
C THR A 150 7.49 18.13 13.44
N ALA A 151 6.58 19.01 13.86
CA ALA A 151 6.75 20.46 13.76
C ALA A 151 8.00 20.98 14.50
N ASP A 152 8.33 20.41 15.65
CA ASP A 152 9.59 20.67 16.35
C ASP A 152 10.13 19.38 16.96
N LEU A 153 11.09 18.76 16.28
CA LEU A 153 11.66 17.47 16.67
C LEU A 153 12.44 17.50 17.99
N ARG A 154 12.78 18.68 18.50
CA ARG A 154 13.46 18.86 19.81
C ARG A 154 12.49 18.70 20.98
N LYS A 155 11.20 18.92 20.73
CA LYS A 155 10.19 18.85 21.78
C LYS A 155 9.73 17.42 22.00
N HIS A 156 9.49 17.08 23.26
CA HIS A 156 8.80 15.86 23.64
C HIS A 156 7.33 16.20 23.95
N ILE A 157 6.41 15.67 23.14
CA ILE A 157 4.97 15.84 23.36
C ILE A 157 4.41 14.49 23.84
N PRO A 158 3.90 14.42 25.09
CA PRO A 158 3.27 13.22 25.60
C PRO A 158 2.03 12.81 24.77
N VAL A 159 1.90 11.51 24.49
CA VAL A 159 0.75 10.98 23.74
C VAL A 159 -0.58 11.33 24.38
N ARG A 160 -0.62 11.40 25.72
CA ARG A 160 -1.79 11.82 26.48
C ARG A 160 -2.30 13.20 26.07
N LEU A 161 -1.42 14.19 25.96
CA LEU A 161 -1.81 15.55 25.57
C LEU A 161 -2.35 15.62 24.13
N LEU A 162 -1.80 14.79 23.22
CA LEU A 162 -2.34 14.67 21.87
C LEU A 162 -3.72 14.00 21.87
N ALA A 163 -3.90 12.96 22.64
CA ALA A 163 -5.17 12.26 22.77
C ALA A 163 -6.26 13.19 23.32
N GLU A 164 -5.95 13.94 24.37
CA GLU A 164 -6.84 14.98 24.94
C GLU A 164 -7.19 16.05 23.89
N LYS A 165 -6.21 16.54 23.14
CA LYS A 165 -6.43 17.54 22.05
C LYS A 165 -7.39 17.06 20.96
N PHE A 166 -7.36 15.76 20.63
CA PHE A 166 -8.25 15.18 19.64
C PHE A 166 -9.53 14.55 20.23
N SER A 167 -9.73 14.68 21.55
CA SER A 167 -10.87 14.08 22.27
C SER A 167 -11.01 12.57 22.04
N VAL A 168 -9.88 11.86 22.01
CA VAL A 168 -9.82 10.40 21.86
C VAL A 168 -9.01 9.76 22.99
N GLY A 169 -9.19 8.46 23.21
CA GLY A 169 -8.34 7.72 24.15
C GLY A 169 -6.92 7.52 23.59
N GLU A 170 -5.92 7.43 24.47
CA GLU A 170 -4.53 7.18 24.06
C GLU A 170 -4.37 5.91 23.22
N THR A 171 -5.08 4.84 23.59
CA THR A 171 -5.06 3.58 22.84
C THR A 171 -5.61 3.76 21.44
N SER A 172 -6.70 4.50 21.28
CA SER A 172 -7.29 4.81 19.98
C SER A 172 -6.31 5.61 19.10
N LEU A 173 -5.70 6.67 19.66
CA LEU A 173 -4.70 7.45 18.94
C LEU A 173 -3.51 6.61 18.49
N LYS A 174 -2.99 5.74 19.39
CA LYS A 174 -1.89 4.81 19.05
C LYS A 174 -2.28 3.85 17.93
N ASN A 175 -3.51 3.33 17.96
CA ASN A 175 -4.04 2.43 16.92
C ASN A 175 -4.21 3.15 15.57
N TYR A 176 -4.78 4.36 15.57
CA TYR A 176 -4.92 5.15 14.34
C TYR A 176 -3.55 5.49 13.74
N PHE A 177 -2.63 5.94 14.58
CA PHE A 177 -1.27 6.27 14.14
C PHE A 177 -0.55 5.04 13.56
N ARG A 178 -0.60 3.90 14.28
CA ARG A 178 -0.02 2.64 13.79
C ARG A 178 -0.68 2.16 12.51
N GLY A 179 -1.99 2.35 12.37
CA GLY A 179 -2.72 2.03 11.16
C GLY A 179 -2.20 2.79 9.96
N VAL A 180 -2.07 4.11 10.08
CA VAL A 180 -1.63 5.00 9.01
C VAL A 180 -0.13 4.82 8.71
N TYR A 181 0.73 4.89 9.74
CA TYR A 181 2.18 4.93 9.58
C TYR A 181 2.88 3.57 9.69
N GLY A 182 2.15 2.51 10.06
CA GLY A 182 2.68 1.13 10.16
C GLY A 182 3.47 0.84 11.42
N GLN A 183 3.77 1.84 12.23
CA GLN A 183 4.59 1.74 13.43
C GLN A 183 4.04 2.63 14.56
N ASN A 184 4.50 2.40 15.76
CA ASN A 184 4.07 3.22 16.89
C ASN A 184 4.72 4.62 16.86
N ILE A 185 4.12 5.59 17.57
CA ILE A 185 4.55 6.99 17.58
C ILE A 185 6.02 7.14 17.98
N SER A 186 6.48 6.40 18.98
CA SER A 186 7.86 6.53 19.50
C SER A 186 8.90 6.03 18.48
N THR A 187 8.64 4.91 17.81
CA THR A 187 9.51 4.38 16.75
C THR A 187 9.57 5.33 15.58
N TYR A 188 8.42 5.82 15.13
CA TYR A 188 8.32 6.80 14.04
C TYR A 188 9.13 8.06 14.33
N LEU A 189 8.94 8.67 15.50
CA LEU A 189 9.68 9.87 15.90
C LEU A 189 11.18 9.64 16.00
N ARG A 190 11.60 8.48 16.50
CA ARG A 190 13.02 8.12 16.55
C ARG A 190 13.61 8.09 15.14
N GLU A 191 12.94 7.47 14.18
CA GLU A 191 13.39 7.41 12.78
C GLU A 191 13.44 8.79 12.13
N VAL A 192 12.41 9.61 12.33
CA VAL A 192 12.38 10.98 11.79
C VAL A 192 13.51 11.82 12.38
N ARG A 193 13.76 11.74 13.68
CA ARG A 193 14.88 12.44 14.34
C ARG A 193 16.24 11.96 13.83
N MET A 194 16.42 10.66 13.66
CA MET A 194 17.67 10.10 13.14
C MET A 194 17.95 10.55 11.69
N LYS A 195 16.90 10.57 10.83
CA LYS A 195 17.03 11.10 9.47
C LYS A 195 17.39 12.58 9.47
N ALA A 196 16.69 13.39 10.26
CA ALA A 196 16.98 14.83 10.36
C ALA A 196 18.40 15.10 10.90
N ALA A 197 18.87 14.29 11.86
CA ALA A 197 20.24 14.39 12.36
C ALA A 197 21.28 14.01 11.31
N ALA A 198 21.03 12.94 10.54
CA ALA A 198 21.92 12.52 9.46
C ALA A 198 21.99 13.57 8.34
N GLU A 199 20.87 14.15 7.94
CA GLU A 199 20.80 15.23 6.95
C GLU A 199 21.53 16.48 7.45
N PHE A 200 21.37 16.83 8.73
CA PHE A 200 22.07 17.96 9.33
C PHE A 200 23.59 17.74 9.32
N LEU A 201 24.07 16.55 9.70
CA LEU A 201 25.50 16.22 9.70
C LEU A 201 26.08 16.18 8.28
N ALA A 202 25.33 15.66 7.30
CA ALA A 202 25.79 15.63 5.91
C ALA A 202 25.93 17.04 5.28
N ASN A 203 25.10 18.00 5.73
CA ASN A 203 25.04 19.34 5.16
C ASN A 203 25.80 20.40 6.00
N THR A 204 26.40 20.02 7.12
CA THR A 204 27.15 20.95 7.98
C THR A 204 28.59 20.48 8.18
N SER A 205 29.55 21.38 7.93
CA SER A 205 30.97 21.17 8.22
C SER A 205 31.31 21.45 9.71
N ARG A 206 30.32 21.48 10.60
CA ARG A 206 30.58 21.73 12.02
C ARG A 206 31.02 20.44 12.69
N PRO A 207 32.11 20.50 13.52
CA PRO A 207 32.49 19.34 14.34
C PRO A 207 31.37 18.98 15.32
N ILE A 208 31.25 17.69 15.62
CA ILE A 208 30.30 17.12 16.58
C ILE A 208 30.65 17.60 17.98
#